data_eec219eb9bad56e3494497a01808821d
#
_entry.id   eec219eb9bad56e3494497a01808821d
#
_cell.length_a   1.000
_cell.length_b   1.000
_cell.length_c   1.000
_cell.angle_alpha   90.00
_cell.angle_beta   90.00
_cell.angle_gamma   90.00
#
_symmetry.space_group_name_H-M   'P 1'
#
loop_
_entity.id
_entity.type
_entity.pdbx_description
1 polymer ?
#
loop_
_entity_poly.entity_id
_entity_poly.type
_entity_poly.pdbx_seq_one_letter_code
_entity_poly.pdbx_strand_id
1 'polypeptide(L)'
;MSDVCRFTVPASRDIEAIVDYVADNSSFDAAERLLNRINDRCKRLASFPSMGRKRDELAPKVRSFPIDDYLIFYRAIEEGIEVLRVVSGYRDLRVLFSQSDEDRSCE
;
A
#
# COMPACT_ATOMS: atom_id res chain seq x y z
N MET A 1 -16.59 6.34 -15.05
CA MET A 1 -15.69 5.48 -14.86
C MET A 1 -14.68 5.89 -13.95
N SER A 2 -14.51 5.16 -13.00
CA SER A 2 -13.79 5.61 -11.88
C SER A 2 -12.58 4.76 -11.71
N ASP A 3 -11.48 5.22 -12.12
CA ASP A 3 -10.24 4.51 -12.02
C ASP A 3 -9.20 5.32 -11.29
N VAL A 4 -9.63 6.06 -10.29
CA VAL A 4 -8.74 6.93 -9.54
C VAL A 4 -7.98 6.13 -8.49
N CYS A 5 -6.69 6.34 -8.40
CA CYS A 5 -5.89 5.85 -7.31
C CYS A 5 -5.41 7.02 -6.50
N ARG A 6 -5.88 7.11 -5.27
CA ARG A 6 -5.40 8.11 -4.34
C ARG A 6 -4.43 7.48 -3.39
N PHE A 7 -3.47 8.25 -2.94
CA PHE A 7 -2.48 7.77 -1.97
C PHE A 7 -2.53 8.67 -0.75
N THR A 8 -2.65 8.07 0.42
CA THR A 8 -2.54 8.83 1.67
C THR A 8 -1.10 9.32 1.81
N VAL A 9 -0.88 10.27 2.68
CA VAL A 9 0.47 10.73 2.96
C VAL A 9 1.35 9.57 3.47
N PRO A 10 0.89 8.73 4.41
CA PRO A 10 1.70 7.59 4.81
C PRO A 10 2.04 6.64 3.65
N ALA A 11 1.08 6.40 2.75
CA ALA A 11 1.33 5.53 1.61
C ALA A 11 2.38 6.12 0.68
N SER A 12 2.31 7.41 0.44
CA SER A 12 3.29 8.10 -0.40
C SER A 12 4.68 8.03 0.21
N ARG A 13 4.76 8.19 1.52
CA ARG A 13 6.04 8.08 2.23
C ARG A 13 6.58 6.67 2.19
N ASP A 14 5.70 5.69 2.30
CA ASP A 14 6.10 4.28 2.18
C ASP A 14 6.72 4.01 0.83
N ILE A 15 6.08 4.47 -0.23
CA ILE A 15 6.56 4.26 -1.58
C ILE A 15 7.91 4.94 -1.80
N GLU A 16 8.03 6.16 -1.33
CA GLU A 16 9.30 6.89 -1.41
C GLU A 16 10.43 6.13 -0.74
N ALA A 17 10.19 5.65 0.46
CA ALA A 17 11.18 4.91 1.22
C ALA A 17 11.56 3.61 0.53
N ILE A 18 10.59 2.90 -0.02
CA ILE A 18 10.83 1.66 -0.73
C ILE A 18 11.65 1.89 -1.98
N VAL A 19 11.27 2.89 -2.76
CA VAL A 19 11.96 3.22 -3.99
C VAL A 19 13.41 3.63 -3.71
N ASP A 20 13.61 4.44 -2.68
CA ASP A 20 14.95 4.85 -2.29
C ASP A 20 15.80 3.66 -1.85
N TYR A 21 15.19 2.77 -1.08
CA TYR A 21 15.89 1.57 -0.60
C TYR A 21 16.33 0.69 -1.78
N VAL A 22 15.44 0.48 -2.74
CA VAL A 22 15.75 -0.36 -3.90
C VAL A 22 16.82 0.31 -4.77
N ALA A 23 16.73 1.61 -4.94
CA ALA A 23 17.73 2.35 -5.72
C ALA A 23 19.11 2.23 -5.09
N ASP A 24 19.17 2.34 -3.78
CA ASP A 24 20.45 2.29 -3.05
C ASP A 24 21.03 0.87 -2.99
N ASN A 25 20.18 -0.12 -2.87
CA ASN A 25 20.64 -1.50 -2.64
C ASN A 25 20.65 -2.37 -3.89
N SER A 26 20.08 -1.92 -4.95
CA SER A 26 20.03 -2.68 -6.20
C SER A 26 20.42 -1.76 -7.34
N SER A 27 19.46 -1.09 -7.94
CA SER A 27 19.75 -0.16 -9.02
C SER A 27 18.63 0.83 -9.20
N PHE A 28 18.91 1.90 -9.85
CA PHE A 28 17.93 2.91 -10.20
C PHE A 28 16.86 2.30 -11.12
N ASP A 29 17.30 1.47 -12.07
CA ASP A 29 16.37 0.81 -12.98
C ASP A 29 15.44 -0.14 -12.24
N ALA A 30 15.93 -0.85 -11.24
CA ALA A 30 15.09 -1.75 -10.44
C ALA A 30 14.05 -0.95 -9.67
N ALA A 31 14.44 0.20 -9.13
CA ALA A 31 13.51 1.06 -8.41
C ALA A 31 12.42 1.58 -9.33
N GLU A 32 12.79 1.96 -10.53
CA GLU A 32 11.82 2.48 -11.49
C GLU A 32 10.85 1.40 -11.92
N ARG A 33 11.33 0.19 -12.15
CA ARG A 33 10.46 -0.93 -12.52
C ARG A 33 9.48 -1.28 -11.39
N LEU A 34 9.95 -1.22 -10.16
CA LEU A 34 9.07 -1.48 -9.03
C LEU A 34 7.98 -0.43 -8.94
N LEU A 35 8.34 0.83 -9.10
CA LEU A 35 7.37 1.93 -9.05
C LEU A 35 6.32 1.76 -10.15
N ASN A 36 6.75 1.38 -11.34
CA ASN A 36 5.81 1.15 -12.44
C ASN A 36 4.87 0.00 -12.14
N ARG A 37 5.37 -1.07 -11.54
CA ARG A 37 4.50 -2.20 -11.14
C ARG A 37 3.50 -1.80 -10.08
N ILE A 38 3.92 -0.99 -9.12
CA ILE A 38 3.00 -0.50 -8.09
C ILE A 38 1.89 0.31 -8.73
N ASN A 39 2.25 1.21 -9.63
CA ASN A 39 1.26 2.05 -10.31
C ASN A 39 0.31 1.22 -11.16
N ASP A 40 0.80 0.24 -11.89
CA ASP A 40 -0.04 -0.62 -12.72
C ASP A 40 -1.01 -1.43 -11.88
N ARG A 41 -0.55 -1.96 -10.75
CA ARG A 41 -1.43 -2.72 -9.88
C ARG A 41 -2.48 -1.84 -9.23
N CYS A 42 -2.10 -0.63 -8.86
CA CYS A 42 -3.06 0.31 -8.28
C CYS A 42 -4.14 0.67 -9.27
N LYS A 43 -3.80 0.87 -10.52
CA LYS A 43 -4.79 1.13 -11.56
C LYS A 43 -5.74 -0.05 -11.73
N ARG A 44 -5.21 -1.25 -11.70
CA ARG A 44 -6.03 -2.43 -11.83
C ARG A 44 -6.97 -2.59 -10.63
N LEU A 45 -6.46 -2.32 -9.44
CA LEU A 45 -7.29 -2.37 -8.25
C LEU A 45 -8.36 -1.29 -8.26
N ALA A 46 -8.07 -0.14 -8.84
CA ALA A 46 -9.07 0.92 -8.96
C ALA A 46 -10.23 0.48 -9.84
N SER A 47 -9.94 -0.30 -10.89
CA SER A 47 -10.99 -0.84 -11.76
C SER A 47 -11.71 -2.01 -11.12
N PHE A 48 -11.03 -2.79 -10.28
CA PHE A 48 -11.60 -3.98 -9.65
C PHE A 48 -11.28 -3.99 -8.17
N PRO A 49 -11.94 -3.12 -7.39
CA PRO A 49 -11.57 -2.96 -5.97
C PRO A 49 -11.72 -4.21 -5.12
N SER A 50 -12.59 -5.14 -5.52
CA SER A 50 -12.78 -6.35 -4.75
C SER A 50 -11.72 -7.42 -5.00
N MET A 51 -10.75 -7.13 -5.87
CA MET A 51 -9.73 -8.10 -6.21
C MET A 51 -8.81 -8.41 -5.04
N GLY A 52 -8.59 -7.47 -4.14
CA GLY A 52 -7.73 -7.70 -2.98
C GLY A 52 -8.41 -8.49 -1.90
N ARG A 53 -7.61 -9.03 -1.01
CA ARG A 53 -8.10 -9.87 0.09
C ARG A 53 -8.63 -8.98 1.22
N LYS A 54 -9.76 -9.34 1.78
CA LYS A 54 -10.33 -8.60 2.91
C LYS A 54 -9.43 -8.70 4.13
N ARG A 55 -9.25 -7.59 4.79
CA ARG A 55 -8.46 -7.50 6.02
C ARG A 55 -9.24 -6.81 7.13
N ASP A 56 -10.46 -7.28 7.34
CA ASP A 56 -11.32 -6.68 8.37
C ASP A 56 -10.71 -6.82 9.75
N GLU A 57 -9.85 -7.80 9.95
CA GLU A 57 -9.16 -7.95 11.24
C GLU A 57 -8.19 -6.79 11.51
N LEU A 58 -7.77 -6.06 10.50
CA LEU A 58 -6.88 -4.92 10.68
C LEU A 58 -7.66 -3.63 10.82
N ALA A 59 -8.63 -3.44 9.96
CA ALA A 59 -9.51 -2.28 10.01
C ALA A 59 -10.69 -2.53 9.07
N PRO A 60 -11.84 -1.93 9.33
CA PRO A 60 -13.03 -2.17 8.50
C PRO A 60 -12.78 -1.73 7.07
N LYS A 61 -13.22 -2.54 6.14
CA LYS A 61 -13.20 -2.26 4.69
C LYS A 61 -11.81 -2.17 4.09
N VAL A 62 -10.79 -2.56 4.82
CA VAL A 62 -9.43 -2.58 4.28
C VAL A 62 -9.20 -3.89 3.53
N ARG A 63 -8.54 -3.79 2.41
CA ARG A 63 -8.12 -4.94 1.62
C ARG A 63 -6.62 -4.87 1.38
N SER A 64 -6.02 -6.00 1.07
CA SER A 64 -4.60 -6.03 0.74
C SER A 64 -4.36 -6.76 -0.56
N PHE A 65 -3.32 -6.38 -1.25
CA PHE A 65 -2.94 -7.01 -2.50
C PHE A 65 -1.41 -7.07 -2.58
N PRO A 66 -0.84 -8.23 -2.88
CA PRO A 66 0.62 -8.35 -2.90
C PRO A 66 1.24 -7.84 -4.19
N ILE A 67 2.39 -7.21 -4.08
CA ILE A 67 3.22 -6.85 -5.21
C ILE A 67 4.63 -7.21 -4.84
N ASP A 68 5.21 -8.21 -5.48
CA ASP A 68 6.54 -8.71 -5.14
C ASP A 68 6.59 -9.06 -3.65
N ASP A 69 7.50 -8.47 -2.90
CA ASP A 69 7.63 -8.71 -1.46
C ASP A 69 6.86 -7.70 -0.63
N TYR A 70 6.01 -6.92 -1.25
CA TYR A 70 5.28 -5.86 -0.56
C TYR A 70 3.79 -6.13 -0.56
N LEU A 71 3.10 -5.50 0.37
CA LEU A 71 1.64 -5.55 0.43
C LEU A 71 1.11 -4.14 0.31
N ILE A 72 0.13 -3.96 -0.55
CA ILE A 72 -0.61 -2.72 -0.67
C ILE A 72 -1.88 -2.85 0.16
N PHE A 73 -2.09 -1.93 1.09
CA PHE A 73 -3.34 -1.87 1.84
C PHE A 73 -4.15 -0.71 1.30
N TYR A 74 -5.40 -0.99 0.96
CA TYR A 74 -6.25 0.00 0.29
C TYR A 74 -7.70 -0.18 0.69
N ARG A 75 -8.51 0.79 0.35
CA ARG A 75 -9.96 0.67 0.49
C ARG A 75 -10.61 1.23 -0.76
N ALA A 76 -11.81 0.75 -1.06
CA ALA A 76 -12.56 1.27 -2.18
C ALA A 76 -13.11 2.64 -1.83
N ILE A 77 -13.09 3.54 -2.79
CA ILE A 77 -13.75 4.83 -2.67
C ILE A 77 -14.64 4.99 -3.91
N GLU A 78 -15.42 6.05 -3.92
CA GLU A 78 -16.38 6.23 -5.01
C GLU A 78 -15.70 6.28 -6.36
N GLU A 79 -14.56 6.91 -6.47
CA GLU A 79 -13.88 7.09 -7.74
C GLU A 79 -12.84 6.00 -8.05
N GLY A 80 -12.64 5.05 -7.18
CA GLY A 80 -11.64 4.01 -7.38
C GLY A 80 -11.16 3.45 -6.07
N ILE A 81 -9.89 3.66 -5.75
CA ILE A 81 -9.34 3.19 -4.47
C ILE A 81 -8.49 4.27 -3.82
N GLU A 82 -8.33 4.13 -2.54
CA GLU A 82 -7.35 4.92 -1.78
C GLU A 82 -6.34 3.97 -1.17
N VAL A 83 -5.08 4.14 -1.49
CA VAL A 83 -4.00 3.33 -0.94
C VAL A 83 -3.62 3.90 0.41
N LEU A 84 -3.73 3.08 1.44
CA LEU A 84 -3.52 3.50 2.81
C LEU A 84 -2.08 3.31 3.25
N ARG A 85 -1.48 2.19 2.89
CA ARG A 85 -0.10 1.86 3.23
C ARG A 85 0.50 0.91 2.22
N VAL A 86 1.81 0.94 2.08
CA VAL A 86 2.55 -0.04 1.29
C VAL A 86 3.70 -0.52 2.16
N VAL A 87 3.71 -1.77 2.50
CA VAL A 87 4.67 -2.29 3.48
C VAL A 87 5.28 -3.60 3.02
N SER A 88 6.40 -3.96 3.61
CA SER A 88 7.01 -5.26 3.37
C SER A 88 6.09 -6.36 3.90
N GLY A 89 5.89 -7.39 3.12
CA GLY A 89 5.01 -8.48 3.49
C GLY A 89 5.51 -9.29 4.67
N TYR A 90 6.73 -9.07 5.11
CA TYR A 90 7.27 -9.78 6.26
C TYR A 90 6.99 -9.09 7.59
N ARG A 91 6.45 -7.89 7.56
CA ARG A 91 6.16 -7.20 8.80
C ARG A 91 4.90 -7.75 9.44
N ASP A 92 4.85 -7.63 10.77
CA ASP A 92 3.64 -7.98 11.50
C ASP A 92 2.60 -6.92 11.23
N LEU A 93 1.58 -7.27 10.47
CA LEU A 93 0.58 -6.33 10.01
C LEU A 93 -0.26 -5.74 11.13
N ARG A 94 -0.52 -6.53 12.16
CA ARG A 94 -1.29 -6.03 13.29
C ARG A 94 -0.55 -4.92 13.99
N VAL A 95 0.75 -5.12 14.16
CA VAL A 95 1.57 -4.11 14.82
C VAL A 95 1.59 -2.82 14.00
N LEU A 96 1.68 -2.93 12.69
CA LEU A 96 1.69 -1.76 11.85
C LEU A 96 0.45 -0.92 11.98
N PHE A 97 -0.71 -1.54 12.00
CA PHE A 97 -1.96 -0.80 12.08
C PHE A 97 -2.26 -0.33 13.50
N SER A 98 -1.91 -1.12 14.50
CA SER A 98 -2.14 -0.69 15.86
C SER A 98 -1.12 0.34 16.30
N GLN A 99 0.03 0.36 15.71
CA GLN A 99 1.06 1.31 16.07
C GLN A 99 0.63 2.75 15.95
N SER A 100 -0.18 3.07 14.96
CA SER A 100 -0.72 4.40 14.84
C SER A 100 -1.56 4.76 16.02
N ASP A 101 -2.33 3.84 16.54
CA ASP A 101 -3.18 4.08 17.70
C ASP A 101 -2.33 4.14 18.95
N GLU A 102 -1.36 3.29 19.05
CA GLU A 102 -0.52 3.26 20.21
C GLU A 102 0.33 4.49 20.36
N ASP A 103 0.79 5.02 19.28
CA ASP A 103 1.56 6.24 19.33
C ASP A 103 0.78 7.36 19.93
N ARG A 104 -0.50 7.33 19.78
CA ARG A 104 -1.35 8.33 20.38
C ARG A 104 -1.64 8.06 21.84
N SER A 105 -1.69 6.81 22.19
CA SER A 105 -2.13 6.49 23.54
C SER A 105 -1.01 6.18 24.44
N CYS A 106 0.06 5.67 23.96
CA CYS A 106 1.04 5.26 24.81
C CYS A 106 1.96 6.16 25.15
N GLU A 107 2.09 6.81 24.63
CA GLU A 107 3.04 7.34 25.04
C GLU A 107 3.07 8.00 25.71
#